data_9203401e3eee929167cc4713896eb9ad
#
_entry.id   9203401e3eee929167cc4713896eb9ad
#
_cell.length_a   1.000
_cell.length_b   1.000
_cell.length_c   1.000
_cell.angle_alpha   90.00
_cell.angle_beta   90.00
_cell.angle_gamma   90.00
#
_symmetry.space_group_name_H-M   'P 1'
#
loop_
_entity.id
_entity.type
_entity.pdbx_description
1 polymer ?
#
loop_
_entity_poly.entity_id
_entity_poly.type
_entity_poly.pdbx_seq_one_letter_code
_entity_poly.pdbx_strand_id
1 'polypeptide(L)'
;MNKLLSTMMVCGMALGVSAADPAIGRLPNGTYYLKHEIDFGLKAETAQELSPVGASRRPVDKARLLRLHRGVRDVVAAHSGADRWLKGEELPARVAVEGEQVPKLARSLKMKLNDGEDAARVVEELRQNGDVAWASIVKLHKPTLTPNDARWTDQWGPERVRADEAWEVPQASTTERVAIIDTGVDLTHPDLASRIVYNRGFGGNANGDCKRDRRGGSSIDHGTHVAGIAAAIRGNGIGVAGIVNARIMAMGCATWNSGESEYYICCAADAINDAVANGADAINCSFGNSELTGSESDALDNAQSAGVLVVVAAGNDGMNVDSSPSQGWNDHSWPLIVSNTRDTDALNASSNFGSAIDLAAPGTSILSTVSTNYSGANANGNYSYFNGTSMASPHVAGAAVLVKSMNPSRINGSAIKDCLYRMAEDLGAAGKDTSYGNGLLQLWPSFLSTLKEADAFVNPDFNFIVHTGTYTFPYNTIASAIAGTASGRTLVLNGGSDNSDYHYPAQTISSPTTLRALPDSSVVIGKP
;
A
#
# COMPACT_ATOMS: atom_id res chain seq x y z
N MET A 1 40.43 33.47 24.89
CA MET A 1 39.35 34.36 25.35
C MET A 1 38.26 34.33 24.29
N ASN A 2 37.05 34.21 24.73
CA ASN A 2 35.77 34.15 24.03
C ASN A 2 35.46 32.96 23.14
N LYS A 3 34.70 32.04 23.76
CA LYS A 3 33.94 30.95 23.22
C LYS A 3 32.77 31.50 22.38
N LEU A 4 32.61 31.02 21.16
CA LEU A 4 31.32 31.04 20.48
C LEU A 4 30.75 29.60 20.51
N LEU A 5 29.81 29.38 21.43
CA LEU A 5 28.89 28.26 21.38
C LEU A 5 27.86 28.56 20.29
N SER A 6 27.86 27.78 19.21
CA SER A 6 26.74 27.74 18.30
C SER A 6 25.71 26.77 18.89
N THR A 7 24.63 27.32 19.41
CA THR A 7 23.45 26.57 19.88
C THR A 7 22.70 26.05 18.66
N MET A 8 22.84 24.78 18.39
CA MET A 8 21.88 24.07 17.52
C MET A 8 20.52 24.01 18.24
N MET A 9 19.61 24.83 17.81
CA MET A 9 18.21 24.79 18.23
C MET A 9 17.56 23.55 17.57
N VAL A 10 17.56 22.45 18.29
CA VAL A 10 16.72 21.30 17.95
C VAL A 10 15.28 21.74 18.19
N CYS A 11 14.58 22.06 17.11
CA CYS A 11 13.15 22.31 17.15
C CYS A 11 12.45 20.96 17.36
N GLY A 12 12.34 20.55 18.62
CA GLY A 12 11.47 19.47 19.05
C GLY A 12 10.02 19.93 18.88
N MET A 13 9.42 19.66 17.72
CA MET A 13 7.97 19.71 17.63
C MET A 13 7.42 18.57 18.49
N ALA A 14 7.03 18.90 19.71
CA ALA A 14 6.06 18.10 20.45
C ALA A 14 4.81 18.02 19.58
N LEU A 15 4.52 16.84 19.05
CA LEU A 15 3.21 16.50 18.47
C LEU A 15 2.21 16.51 19.61
N GLY A 16 1.76 17.71 20.00
CA GLY A 16 0.52 17.89 20.71
C GLY A 16 -0.59 17.30 19.82
N VAL A 17 -1.49 16.52 20.38
CA VAL A 17 -2.75 16.12 19.77
C VAL A 17 -3.48 17.41 19.41
N SER A 18 -3.30 17.88 18.19
CA SER A 18 -4.02 19.02 17.65
C SER A 18 -5.48 18.59 17.55
N ALA A 19 -6.35 19.30 18.25
CA ALA A 19 -7.78 19.24 17.95
C ALA A 19 -7.94 19.34 16.44
N ALA A 20 -8.69 18.40 15.83
CA ALA A 20 -8.87 18.38 14.38
C ALA A 20 -9.29 19.78 13.92
N ASP A 21 -8.60 20.33 12.93
CA ASP A 21 -8.94 21.63 12.37
C ASP A 21 -10.43 21.61 11.96
N PRO A 22 -11.26 22.49 12.53
CA PRO A 22 -12.70 22.48 12.27
C PRO A 22 -13.03 22.68 10.78
N ALA A 23 -12.11 23.22 10.00
CA ALA A 23 -12.25 23.42 8.55
C ALA A 23 -11.96 22.17 7.73
N ILE A 24 -11.36 21.12 8.30
CA ILE A 24 -10.97 19.89 7.60
C ILE A 24 -11.90 18.74 7.95
N GLY A 25 -12.46 18.10 6.95
CA GLY A 25 -13.20 16.84 7.05
C GLY A 25 -12.38 15.65 6.57
N ARG A 26 -12.85 14.45 6.89
CA ARG A 26 -12.27 13.19 6.41
C ARG A 26 -13.38 12.28 5.92
N LEU A 27 -13.25 11.77 4.70
CA LEU A 27 -14.16 10.76 4.15
C LEU A 27 -13.89 9.38 4.78
N PRO A 28 -14.84 8.43 4.67
CA PRO A 28 -14.64 7.05 5.13
C PRO A 28 -13.40 6.37 4.54
N ASN A 29 -13.06 6.66 3.28
CA ASN A 29 -11.86 6.16 2.60
C ASN A 29 -10.55 6.87 3.02
N GLY A 30 -10.58 7.69 4.06
CA GLY A 30 -9.41 8.39 4.60
C GLY A 30 -9.06 9.71 3.93
N THR A 31 -9.66 10.07 2.80
CA THR A 31 -9.38 11.32 2.09
C THR A 31 -9.77 12.53 2.91
N TYR A 32 -8.85 13.46 3.13
CA TYR A 32 -9.13 14.75 3.75
C TYR A 32 -9.70 15.74 2.75
N TYR A 33 -10.58 16.63 3.21
CA TYR A 33 -11.21 17.66 2.37
C TYR A 33 -11.53 18.94 3.15
N LEU A 34 -11.71 20.05 2.44
CA LEU A 34 -12.19 21.29 3.05
C LEU A 34 -13.71 21.19 3.26
N LYS A 35 -14.17 21.31 4.52
CA LYS A 35 -15.60 21.22 4.86
C LYS A 35 -16.44 22.35 4.30
N HIS A 36 -15.84 23.51 4.08
CA HIS A 36 -16.55 24.73 3.73
C HIS A 36 -16.32 25.17 2.28
N GLU A 37 -15.71 24.33 1.46
CA GLU A 37 -15.49 24.62 0.03
C GLU A 37 -15.85 23.41 -0.85
N ILE A 38 -16.46 23.72 -2.00
CA ILE A 38 -16.82 22.77 -3.04
C ILE A 38 -16.36 23.31 -4.38
N ASP A 39 -15.75 22.45 -5.20
CA ASP A 39 -15.53 22.73 -6.61
C ASP A 39 -16.73 22.28 -7.42
N PHE A 40 -17.18 23.10 -8.38
CA PHE A 40 -18.26 22.74 -9.28
C PHE A 40 -18.11 23.38 -10.67
N GLY A 41 -18.72 22.77 -11.65
CA GLY A 41 -18.81 23.27 -13.00
C GLY A 41 -20.25 23.45 -13.44
N LEU A 42 -20.55 24.57 -14.11
CA LEU A 42 -21.84 24.83 -14.73
C LEU A 42 -21.96 24.12 -16.07
N LYS A 43 -23.19 23.78 -16.47
CA LYS A 43 -23.49 23.40 -17.85
C LYS A 43 -23.25 24.58 -18.79
N ALA A 44 -22.99 24.30 -20.06
CA ALA A 44 -22.69 25.35 -21.05
C ALA A 44 -23.86 26.30 -21.24
N GLU A 45 -25.07 25.76 -21.30
CA GLU A 45 -26.31 26.53 -21.47
C GLU A 45 -26.52 27.47 -20.28
N THR A 46 -26.39 27.00 -19.06
CA THR A 46 -26.53 27.79 -17.84
C THR A 46 -25.48 28.91 -17.78
N ALA A 47 -24.22 28.58 -18.11
CA ALA A 47 -23.15 29.58 -18.11
C ALA A 47 -23.38 30.65 -19.16
N GLN A 48 -23.93 30.31 -20.34
CA GLN A 48 -24.30 31.23 -21.39
C GLN A 48 -25.46 32.16 -20.99
N GLU A 49 -26.46 31.62 -20.32
CA GLU A 49 -27.59 32.43 -19.80
C GLU A 49 -27.15 33.43 -18.72
N LEU A 50 -26.17 33.03 -17.88
CA LEU A 50 -25.62 33.87 -16.81
C LEU A 50 -24.74 35.02 -17.35
N SER A 51 -24.13 34.84 -18.49
CA SER A 51 -23.29 35.84 -19.15
C SER A 51 -23.48 35.74 -20.67
N PRO A 52 -24.59 36.26 -21.21
CA PRO A 52 -24.85 36.23 -22.66
C PRO A 52 -23.73 36.93 -23.41
N VAL A 53 -23.16 36.20 -24.36
CA VAL A 53 -22.12 36.72 -25.26
C VAL A 53 -22.78 37.66 -26.27
N GLY A 54 -22.56 38.94 -26.12
CA GLY A 54 -23.07 40.00 -27.00
C GLY A 54 -22.43 41.33 -26.64
N ALA A 55 -22.67 42.41 -27.42
CA ALA A 55 -21.95 43.69 -27.43
C ALA A 55 -21.80 44.45 -26.09
N SER A 56 -22.33 43.95 -24.99
CA SER A 56 -22.06 44.45 -23.64
C SER A 56 -21.60 43.31 -22.72
N ARG A 57 -20.29 43.20 -22.48
CA ARG A 57 -19.71 42.33 -21.48
C ARG A 57 -20.22 42.78 -20.11
N ARG A 58 -21.08 41.97 -19.50
CA ARG A 58 -21.60 42.22 -18.15
C ARG A 58 -21.03 41.17 -17.18
N PRO A 59 -20.79 41.56 -15.92
CA PRO A 59 -20.47 40.60 -14.87
C PRO A 59 -21.56 39.51 -14.75
N VAL A 60 -21.17 38.30 -14.40
CA VAL A 60 -22.10 37.20 -14.17
C VAL A 60 -23.05 37.51 -13.02
N ASP A 61 -24.32 37.12 -13.14
CA ASP A 61 -25.30 37.25 -12.06
C ASP A 61 -24.95 36.28 -10.89
N LYS A 62 -24.11 36.78 -9.98
CA LYS A 62 -23.68 36.05 -8.81
C LYS A 62 -24.83 35.69 -7.88
N ALA A 63 -25.91 36.48 -7.84
CA ALA A 63 -27.07 36.18 -7.03
C ALA A 63 -27.82 34.94 -7.53
N ARG A 64 -27.80 34.67 -8.85
CA ARG A 64 -28.34 33.41 -9.40
C ARG A 64 -27.45 32.21 -9.03
N LEU A 65 -26.12 32.36 -9.02
CA LEU A 65 -25.19 31.31 -8.58
C LEU A 65 -25.39 30.94 -7.10
N LEU A 66 -25.62 31.93 -6.24
CA LEU A 66 -25.88 31.70 -4.82
C LEU A 66 -27.21 30.95 -4.57
N ARG A 67 -28.14 30.99 -5.53
CA ARG A 67 -29.41 30.24 -5.43
C ARG A 67 -29.30 28.75 -5.82
N LEU A 68 -28.17 28.31 -6.35
CA LEU A 68 -27.98 26.91 -6.71
C LEU A 68 -28.12 25.97 -5.49
N HIS A 69 -27.76 26.45 -4.31
CA HIS A 69 -27.96 25.72 -3.04
C HIS A 69 -28.09 26.70 -1.87
N ARG A 70 -29.06 26.46 -0.98
CA ARG A 70 -29.37 27.33 0.18
C ARG A 70 -28.24 27.47 1.19
N GLY A 71 -27.37 26.46 1.28
CA GLY A 71 -26.21 26.42 2.20
C GLY A 71 -24.98 27.16 1.69
N VAL A 72 -25.07 27.88 0.56
CA VAL A 72 -23.95 28.61 -0.04
C VAL A 72 -23.91 30.03 0.45
N ARG A 73 -22.81 30.50 1.00
CA ARG A 73 -22.56 31.89 1.41
C ARG A 73 -21.90 32.73 0.35
N ASP A 74 -21.07 32.10 -0.50
CA ASP A 74 -20.36 32.80 -1.57
C ASP A 74 -19.99 31.84 -2.72
N VAL A 75 -19.85 32.41 -3.93
CA VAL A 75 -19.30 31.75 -5.11
C VAL A 75 -18.11 32.54 -5.60
N VAL A 76 -16.98 31.90 -5.77
CA VAL A 76 -15.73 32.52 -6.19
C VAL A 76 -15.12 31.77 -7.37
N ALA A 77 -14.21 32.43 -8.06
CA ALA A 77 -13.46 31.82 -9.13
C ALA A 77 -12.55 30.68 -8.62
N ALA A 78 -12.53 29.55 -9.31
CA ALA A 78 -11.55 28.48 -9.04
C ALA A 78 -10.15 28.85 -9.54
N HIS A 79 -10.05 29.69 -10.55
CA HIS A 79 -8.80 30.14 -11.17
C HIS A 79 -9.01 31.43 -11.98
N SER A 80 -7.92 32.01 -12.54
CA SER A 80 -7.93 33.32 -13.23
C SER A 80 -8.86 33.38 -14.43
N GLY A 81 -9.11 32.30 -15.17
CA GLY A 81 -10.06 32.25 -16.29
C GLY A 81 -11.51 32.39 -15.80
N ALA A 82 -11.88 31.71 -14.72
CA ALA A 82 -13.18 31.82 -14.08
C ALA A 82 -13.38 33.23 -13.46
N ASP A 83 -12.33 33.82 -12.87
CA ASP A 83 -12.37 35.17 -12.32
C ASP A 83 -12.69 36.22 -13.41
N ARG A 84 -12.02 36.13 -14.58
CA ARG A 84 -12.29 36.99 -15.73
C ARG A 84 -13.73 36.83 -16.21
N TRP A 85 -14.23 35.61 -16.33
CA TRP A 85 -15.60 35.33 -16.73
C TRP A 85 -16.60 35.92 -15.74
N LEU A 86 -16.40 35.74 -14.44
CA LEU A 86 -17.27 36.31 -13.40
C LEU A 86 -17.32 37.86 -13.49
N LYS A 87 -16.22 38.49 -13.85
CA LYS A 87 -16.10 39.95 -14.03
C LYS A 87 -16.61 40.47 -15.39
N GLY A 88 -16.95 39.57 -16.32
CA GLY A 88 -17.30 39.92 -17.70
C GLY A 88 -16.11 40.37 -18.54
N GLU A 89 -14.90 39.98 -18.17
CA GLU A 89 -13.66 40.30 -18.90
C GLU A 89 -13.38 39.31 -20.03
N GLU A 90 -12.50 39.72 -20.97
CA GLU A 90 -12.09 38.85 -22.08
C GLU A 90 -11.27 37.67 -21.63
N LEU A 91 -11.65 36.46 -22.10
CA LEU A 91 -10.90 35.24 -21.84
C LEU A 91 -9.67 35.17 -22.77
N PRO A 92 -8.51 34.72 -22.27
CA PRO A 92 -7.34 34.47 -23.12
C PRO A 92 -7.65 33.46 -24.23
N ALA A 93 -7.12 33.67 -25.45
CA ALA A 93 -7.36 32.82 -26.62
C ALA A 93 -7.07 31.30 -26.34
N ARG A 94 -6.08 31.01 -25.51
CA ARG A 94 -5.73 29.63 -25.08
C ARG A 94 -6.78 28.95 -24.17
N VAL A 95 -7.74 29.72 -23.64
CA VAL A 95 -8.85 29.20 -22.83
C VAL A 95 -10.09 28.98 -23.70
N ALA A 96 -10.16 29.63 -24.87
CA ALA A 96 -11.24 29.47 -25.83
C ALA A 96 -11.15 28.07 -26.48
N VAL A 97 -12.28 27.38 -26.53
CA VAL A 97 -12.43 26.11 -27.25
C VAL A 97 -13.36 26.39 -28.44
N GLU A 98 -12.97 25.94 -29.62
CA GLU A 98 -13.74 26.15 -30.84
C GLU A 98 -15.15 25.55 -30.67
N GLY A 99 -16.19 26.39 -30.94
CA GLY A 99 -17.59 26.01 -30.78
C GLY A 99 -18.18 26.18 -29.37
N GLU A 100 -17.40 26.47 -28.33
CA GLU A 100 -17.90 26.79 -26.99
C GLU A 100 -17.96 28.29 -26.75
N GLN A 101 -19.16 28.83 -26.46
CA GLN A 101 -19.33 30.25 -26.13
C GLN A 101 -18.77 30.59 -24.74
N VAL A 102 -18.90 29.66 -23.78
CA VAL A 102 -18.25 29.75 -22.45
C VAL A 102 -17.45 28.49 -22.22
N PRO A 103 -16.11 28.53 -22.32
CA PRO A 103 -15.25 27.37 -22.16
C PRO A 103 -15.40 26.69 -20.80
N LYS A 104 -15.20 25.36 -20.73
CA LYS A 104 -15.27 24.56 -19.49
C LYS A 104 -14.43 25.18 -18.37
N LEU A 105 -13.23 25.63 -18.69
CA LEU A 105 -12.35 26.23 -17.70
C LEU A 105 -12.97 27.51 -17.09
N ALA A 106 -13.58 28.38 -17.88
CA ALA A 106 -14.19 29.63 -17.39
C ALA A 106 -15.38 29.37 -16.44
N ARG A 107 -16.13 28.30 -16.63
CA ARG A 107 -17.31 27.94 -15.82
C ARG A 107 -17.04 26.96 -14.65
N SER A 108 -15.78 26.76 -14.34
CA SER A 108 -15.33 26.00 -13.14
C SER A 108 -15.15 26.96 -11.97
N LEU A 109 -15.94 26.78 -10.94
CA LEU A 109 -16.11 27.70 -9.82
C LEU A 109 -15.95 26.98 -8.48
N LYS A 110 -15.79 27.77 -7.41
CA LYS A 110 -15.82 27.30 -6.03
C LYS A 110 -17.04 27.88 -5.29
N MET A 111 -17.70 27.04 -4.52
CA MET A 111 -18.69 27.46 -3.53
C MET A 111 -18.07 27.48 -2.15
N LYS A 112 -18.33 28.54 -1.41
CA LYS A 112 -18.09 28.61 0.04
C LYS A 112 -19.40 28.36 0.77
N LEU A 113 -19.38 27.41 1.68
CA LEU A 113 -20.56 26.99 2.43
C LEU A 113 -20.71 27.77 3.72
N ASN A 114 -21.95 27.84 4.23
CA ASN A 114 -22.24 28.32 5.57
C ASN A 114 -21.69 27.37 6.62
N ASP A 115 -21.46 27.89 7.82
CA ASP A 115 -21.05 27.07 8.96
C ASP A 115 -22.15 26.06 9.30
N GLY A 116 -21.74 24.80 9.55
CA GLY A 116 -22.63 23.68 9.83
C GLY A 116 -23.14 22.92 8.61
N GLU A 117 -22.84 23.36 7.38
CA GLU A 117 -23.15 22.58 6.19
C GLU A 117 -22.14 21.44 6.00
N ASP A 118 -22.61 20.30 5.49
CA ASP A 118 -21.78 19.17 5.13
C ASP A 118 -21.47 19.22 3.64
N ALA A 119 -20.19 19.44 3.28
CA ALA A 119 -19.75 19.55 1.90
C ALA A 119 -20.07 18.30 1.08
N ALA A 120 -19.96 17.10 1.63
CA ALA A 120 -20.24 15.85 0.91
C ALA A 120 -21.73 15.75 0.56
N ARG A 121 -22.61 16.09 1.50
CA ARG A 121 -24.07 16.14 1.24
C ARG A 121 -24.42 17.21 0.20
N VAL A 122 -23.85 18.41 0.32
CA VAL A 122 -24.11 19.51 -0.63
C VAL A 122 -23.64 19.15 -2.03
N VAL A 123 -22.50 18.47 -2.18
CA VAL A 123 -22.03 17.95 -3.48
C VAL A 123 -23.05 16.99 -4.09
N GLU A 124 -23.63 16.08 -3.30
CA GLU A 124 -24.62 15.13 -3.81
C GLU A 124 -25.90 15.84 -4.27
N GLU A 125 -26.38 16.84 -3.51
CA GLU A 125 -27.52 17.67 -3.89
C GLU A 125 -27.24 18.50 -5.17
N LEU A 126 -26.01 19.05 -5.31
CA LEU A 126 -25.60 19.81 -6.50
C LEU A 126 -25.49 18.95 -7.75
N ARG A 127 -25.08 17.69 -7.63
CA ARG A 127 -25.01 16.75 -8.77
C ARG A 127 -26.38 16.47 -9.39
N GLN A 128 -27.44 16.62 -8.60
CA GLN A 128 -28.83 16.47 -9.05
C GLN A 128 -29.41 17.79 -9.59
N ASN A 129 -28.70 18.91 -9.46
CA ASN A 129 -29.15 20.21 -9.95
C ASN A 129 -28.98 20.33 -11.47
N GLY A 130 -30.07 20.69 -12.16
CA GLY A 130 -30.13 20.78 -13.61
C GLY A 130 -29.11 21.76 -14.23
N ASP A 131 -28.64 22.76 -13.50
CA ASP A 131 -27.70 23.80 -13.93
C ASP A 131 -26.22 23.41 -13.75
N VAL A 132 -25.94 22.36 -12.97
CA VAL A 132 -24.60 21.90 -12.60
C VAL A 132 -24.17 20.74 -13.50
N ALA A 133 -22.99 20.85 -14.08
CA ALA A 133 -22.40 19.78 -14.89
C ALA A 133 -21.68 18.73 -14.04
N TRP A 134 -21.02 19.19 -13.00
CA TRP A 134 -20.30 18.35 -12.01
C TRP A 134 -20.11 19.13 -10.72
N ALA A 135 -20.01 18.41 -9.59
CA ALA A 135 -19.63 18.95 -8.30
C ALA A 135 -18.73 17.95 -7.56
N SER A 136 -17.75 18.44 -6.83
CA SER A 136 -16.83 17.65 -6.01
C SER A 136 -16.39 18.41 -4.77
N ILE A 137 -16.08 17.66 -3.71
CA ILE A 137 -15.38 18.22 -2.55
C ILE A 137 -13.97 18.65 -2.94
N VAL A 138 -13.43 19.68 -2.28
CA VAL A 138 -12.02 20.09 -2.43
C VAL A 138 -11.16 19.13 -1.62
N LYS A 139 -10.55 18.16 -2.30
CA LYS A 139 -9.65 17.20 -1.66
C LYS A 139 -8.35 17.87 -1.23
N LEU A 140 -7.88 17.51 -0.05
CA LEU A 140 -6.57 17.91 0.45
C LEU A 140 -5.58 16.80 0.14
N HIS A 141 -4.54 17.13 -0.60
CA HIS A 141 -3.41 16.25 -0.85
C HIS A 141 -2.27 16.65 0.09
N LYS A 142 -1.76 15.71 0.87
CA LYS A 142 -0.49 15.92 1.56
C LYS A 142 0.63 15.83 0.54
N PRO A 143 1.70 16.64 0.67
CA PRO A 143 2.93 16.32 -0.03
C PRO A 143 3.37 14.91 0.39
N THR A 144 3.56 14.00 -0.57
CA THR A 144 4.12 12.68 -0.29
C THR A 144 5.53 12.81 0.25
N LEU A 145 5.89 11.97 1.23
CA LEU A 145 7.26 11.89 1.73
C LEU A 145 8.11 11.22 0.65
N THR A 146 8.57 12.01 -0.33
CA THR A 146 9.53 11.51 -1.32
C THR A 146 10.84 11.18 -0.60
N PRO A 147 11.31 9.94 -0.65
CA PRO A 147 12.61 9.58 -0.09
C PRO A 147 13.74 10.40 -0.74
N ASN A 148 14.78 10.69 0.04
CA ASN A 148 15.95 11.38 -0.50
C ASN A 148 17.01 10.42 -1.09
N ASP A 149 16.64 9.17 -1.28
CA ASP A 149 17.49 8.12 -1.84
C ASP A 149 17.83 8.46 -3.29
N ALA A 150 19.11 8.40 -3.64
CA ALA A 150 19.65 8.95 -4.88
C ALA A 150 19.06 8.32 -6.17
N ARG A 151 18.50 7.11 -6.06
CA ARG A 151 17.91 6.35 -7.17
C ARG A 151 16.38 6.20 -7.03
N TRP A 152 15.73 6.93 -6.13
CA TRP A 152 14.28 6.85 -5.93
C TRP A 152 13.48 7.05 -7.22
N THR A 153 13.84 8.05 -8.01
CA THR A 153 13.15 8.37 -9.28
C THR A 153 13.31 7.30 -10.36
N ASP A 154 14.21 6.34 -10.17
CA ASP A 154 14.42 5.20 -11.06
C ASP A 154 13.58 3.98 -10.64
N GLN A 155 12.91 4.05 -9.47
CA GLN A 155 12.12 2.96 -8.87
C GLN A 155 10.62 3.15 -9.15
N TRP A 156 10.09 2.54 -10.20
CA TRP A 156 8.65 2.59 -10.45
C TRP A 156 7.83 1.66 -9.53
N GLY A 157 8.41 0.53 -9.09
CA GLY A 157 7.71 -0.52 -8.34
C GLY A 157 7.13 -0.04 -7.01
N PRO A 158 7.93 0.55 -6.10
CA PRO A 158 7.43 1.08 -4.82
C PRO A 158 6.37 2.18 -4.99
N GLU A 159 6.50 3.06 -5.99
CA GLU A 159 5.50 4.08 -6.31
C GLU A 159 4.19 3.43 -6.79
N ARG A 160 4.27 2.43 -7.68
CA ARG A 160 3.09 1.74 -8.22
C ARG A 160 2.27 1.03 -7.15
N VAL A 161 2.92 0.49 -6.14
CA VAL A 161 2.23 -0.16 -5.00
C VAL A 161 1.86 0.83 -3.89
N ARG A 162 2.03 2.15 -4.10
CA ARG A 162 1.75 3.24 -3.15
C ARG A 162 2.56 3.15 -1.86
N ALA A 163 3.77 2.64 -1.93
CA ALA A 163 4.64 2.54 -0.75
C ALA A 163 5.00 3.92 -0.19
N ASP A 164 5.25 4.91 -1.06
CA ASP A 164 5.51 6.30 -0.70
C ASP A 164 4.35 6.93 0.10
N GLU A 165 3.11 6.68 -0.30
CA GLU A 165 1.94 7.11 0.46
C GLU A 165 1.78 6.33 1.78
N ALA A 166 2.05 5.01 1.76
CA ALA A 166 1.98 4.16 2.95
C ALA A 166 2.98 4.60 4.03
N TRP A 167 4.13 5.13 3.64
CA TRP A 167 5.15 5.60 4.58
C TRP A 167 4.75 6.84 5.37
N GLU A 168 3.69 7.54 4.95
CA GLU A 168 3.09 8.62 5.75
C GLU A 168 2.41 8.10 7.02
N VAL A 169 2.04 6.82 7.06
CA VAL A 169 1.55 6.15 8.26
C VAL A 169 2.76 5.63 9.04
N PRO A 170 3.15 6.27 10.14
CA PRO A 170 4.31 5.82 10.90
C PRO A 170 4.10 4.39 11.40
N GLN A 171 5.07 3.51 11.17
CA GLN A 171 5.05 2.16 11.73
C GLN A 171 4.96 2.24 13.27
N ALA A 172 4.19 1.34 13.88
CA ALA A 172 4.14 1.21 15.33
C ALA A 172 5.43 0.58 15.89
N SER A 173 6.09 -0.24 15.05
CA SER A 173 7.37 -0.85 15.33
C SER A 173 8.25 -0.90 14.07
N THR A 174 9.56 -0.97 14.25
CA THR A 174 10.58 -1.18 13.21
C THR A 174 11.53 -2.32 13.59
N THR A 175 11.08 -3.18 14.49
CA THR A 175 11.85 -4.33 14.96
C THR A 175 11.50 -5.61 14.24
N GLU A 176 10.43 -5.59 13.45
CA GLU A 176 9.96 -6.70 12.64
C GLU A 176 11.03 -7.12 11.63
N ARG A 177 11.01 -8.40 11.28
CA ARG A 177 12.04 -9.06 10.49
C ARG A 177 11.46 -9.67 9.23
N VAL A 178 12.09 -9.35 8.09
CA VAL A 178 11.88 -10.09 6.85
C VAL A 178 13.05 -11.06 6.66
N ALA A 179 12.76 -12.35 6.53
CA ALA A 179 13.77 -13.34 6.18
C ALA A 179 13.85 -13.47 4.65
N ILE A 180 15.05 -13.35 4.12
CA ILE A 180 15.37 -13.51 2.69
C ILE A 180 16.09 -14.85 2.53
N ILE A 181 15.33 -15.87 2.13
CA ILE A 181 15.87 -17.20 1.84
C ILE A 181 16.21 -17.24 0.35
N ASP A 182 17.52 -17.19 0.05
CA ASP A 182 17.99 -16.96 -1.32
C ASP A 182 19.48 -17.36 -1.46
N THR A 183 20.15 -16.86 -2.49
CA THR A 183 21.59 -17.04 -2.74
C THR A 183 22.48 -16.44 -1.64
N GLY A 184 21.91 -15.71 -0.69
CA GLY A 184 22.57 -14.91 0.33
C GLY A 184 22.50 -13.42 -0.01
N VAL A 185 22.91 -12.58 0.94
CA VAL A 185 22.87 -11.11 0.84
C VAL A 185 24.28 -10.56 1.02
N ASP A 186 24.65 -9.49 0.33
CA ASP A 186 25.89 -8.76 0.64
C ASP A 186 25.78 -8.10 2.03
N LEU A 187 26.39 -8.73 3.04
CA LEU A 187 26.32 -8.27 4.43
C LEU A 187 26.98 -6.90 4.66
N THR A 188 27.72 -6.40 3.68
CA THR A 188 28.44 -5.12 3.76
C THR A 188 27.86 -4.05 2.81
N HIS A 189 26.77 -4.35 2.12
CA HIS A 189 26.15 -3.40 1.20
C HIS A 189 25.70 -2.14 1.96
N PRO A 190 26.10 -0.92 1.55
CA PRO A 190 25.86 0.31 2.30
C PRO A 190 24.37 0.62 2.53
N ASP A 191 23.51 0.14 1.64
CA ASP A 191 22.06 0.34 1.70
C ASP A 191 21.31 -0.78 2.45
N LEU A 192 22.02 -1.79 2.97
CA LEU A 192 21.42 -2.95 3.66
C LEU A 192 22.06 -3.24 5.02
N ALA A 193 23.37 -3.06 5.15
CA ALA A 193 24.19 -3.60 6.24
C ALA A 193 23.65 -3.29 7.65
N SER A 194 23.18 -2.07 7.89
CA SER A 194 22.64 -1.68 9.20
C SER A 194 21.28 -2.30 9.53
N ARG A 195 20.60 -2.90 8.55
CA ARG A 195 19.32 -3.60 8.72
C ARG A 195 19.50 -5.10 8.94
N ILE A 196 20.64 -5.68 8.56
CA ILE A 196 20.90 -7.10 8.70
C ILE A 196 21.20 -7.41 10.17
N VAL A 197 20.28 -8.11 10.82
CA VAL A 197 20.37 -8.46 12.25
C VAL A 197 20.62 -9.95 12.48
N TYR A 198 20.46 -10.75 11.45
CA TYR A 198 20.70 -12.19 11.47
C TYR A 198 21.24 -12.64 10.12
N ASN A 199 22.18 -13.56 10.14
CA ASN A 199 22.64 -14.21 8.90
C ASN A 199 23.02 -15.66 9.18
N ARG A 200 22.67 -16.55 8.26
CA ARG A 200 23.00 -17.98 8.34
C ARG A 200 23.13 -18.59 6.95
N GLY A 201 24.10 -19.51 6.81
CA GLY A 201 24.27 -20.33 5.61
C GLY A 201 23.72 -21.72 5.80
N PHE A 202 23.22 -22.32 4.72
CA PHE A 202 22.68 -23.67 4.65
C PHE A 202 23.33 -24.41 3.49
N GLY A 203 23.21 -25.76 3.46
CA GLY A 203 23.77 -26.56 2.36
C GLY A 203 25.30 -26.48 2.26
N GLY A 204 26.00 -26.38 3.39
CA GLY A 204 27.47 -26.24 3.42
C GLY A 204 27.97 -24.81 3.36
N ASN A 205 27.10 -23.81 3.33
CA ASN A 205 27.47 -22.41 3.38
C ASN A 205 27.79 -21.97 4.81
N ALA A 206 28.86 -21.19 4.98
CA ALA A 206 29.32 -20.78 6.31
C ALA A 206 28.42 -19.72 6.97
N ASN A 207 27.82 -18.85 6.16
CA ASN A 207 26.94 -17.75 6.59
C ASN A 207 26.01 -17.31 5.46
N GLY A 208 25.20 -16.27 5.68
CA GLY A 208 24.29 -15.69 4.69
C GLY A 208 24.94 -14.72 3.69
N ASP A 209 26.26 -14.61 3.62
CA ASP A 209 26.95 -13.67 2.72
C ASP A 209 27.05 -14.22 1.28
N CYS A 210 26.47 -13.52 0.31
CA CYS A 210 26.55 -13.89 -1.09
C CYS A 210 27.98 -13.76 -1.67
N LYS A 211 28.85 -12.96 -1.07
CA LYS A 211 30.21 -12.71 -1.56
C LYS A 211 31.19 -13.86 -1.29
N ARG A 212 30.82 -14.85 -0.49
CA ARG A 212 31.66 -15.98 -0.12
C ARG A 212 32.08 -16.85 -1.31
N ASP A 213 31.26 -16.93 -2.34
CA ASP A 213 31.50 -17.73 -3.52
C ASP A 213 31.04 -16.98 -4.78
N ARG A 214 31.99 -16.67 -5.65
CA ARG A 214 31.76 -15.88 -6.84
C ARG A 214 31.98 -16.64 -8.14
N ARG A 215 31.72 -17.93 -8.14
CA ARG A 215 31.92 -18.77 -9.32
C ARG A 215 30.87 -18.52 -10.42
N GLY A 216 29.75 -17.89 -10.12
CA GLY A 216 28.64 -17.76 -11.07
C GLY A 216 28.08 -16.35 -11.20
N GLY A 217 28.60 -15.52 -12.07
CA GLY A 217 27.98 -14.32 -12.62
C GLY A 217 26.96 -13.57 -11.72
N SER A 218 25.87 -13.11 -12.31
CA SER A 218 24.84 -12.32 -11.64
C SER A 218 23.89 -13.14 -10.74
N SER A 219 23.83 -14.46 -10.90
CA SER A 219 22.90 -15.28 -10.12
C SER A 219 23.20 -15.26 -8.61
N ILE A 220 24.46 -15.11 -8.21
CA ILE A 220 24.84 -15.01 -6.79
C ILE A 220 24.35 -13.70 -6.13
N ASP A 221 24.11 -12.66 -6.90
CA ASP A 221 23.63 -11.36 -6.43
C ASP A 221 22.10 -11.30 -6.27
N HIS A 222 21.40 -12.37 -6.64
CA HIS A 222 19.95 -12.44 -6.64
C HIS A 222 19.35 -12.13 -5.27
N GLY A 223 19.82 -12.75 -4.21
CA GLY A 223 19.32 -12.50 -2.86
C GLY A 223 19.63 -11.10 -2.32
N THR A 224 20.74 -10.47 -2.76
CA THR A 224 21.02 -9.06 -2.45
C THR A 224 20.00 -8.15 -3.11
N HIS A 225 19.64 -8.44 -4.36
CA HIS A 225 18.62 -7.68 -5.10
C HIS A 225 17.25 -7.80 -4.45
N VAL A 226 16.85 -9.00 -4.11
CA VAL A 226 15.59 -9.32 -3.39
C VAL A 226 15.52 -8.60 -2.04
N ALA A 227 16.61 -8.61 -1.25
CA ALA A 227 16.67 -7.94 0.04
C ALA A 227 16.46 -6.42 -0.09
N GLY A 228 17.02 -5.81 -1.14
CA GLY A 228 16.87 -4.38 -1.39
C GLY A 228 15.44 -3.97 -1.72
N ILE A 229 14.73 -4.76 -2.53
CA ILE A 229 13.31 -4.52 -2.82
C ILE A 229 12.49 -4.54 -1.52
N ALA A 230 12.69 -5.55 -0.70
CA ALA A 230 11.92 -5.68 0.54
C ALA A 230 12.24 -4.57 1.55
N ALA A 231 13.53 -4.29 1.84
CA ALA A 231 13.91 -3.53 3.01
C ALA A 231 15.22 -2.71 2.89
N ALA A 232 15.59 -2.20 1.71
CA ALA A 232 16.67 -1.22 1.61
C ALA A 232 16.39 0.01 2.49
N ILE A 233 17.45 0.64 2.99
CA ILE A 233 17.37 1.74 3.94
C ILE A 233 16.82 2.98 3.27
N ARG A 234 15.55 3.26 3.50
CA ARG A 234 14.88 4.45 2.98
C ARG A 234 15.35 5.72 3.68
N GLY A 235 15.56 6.79 2.92
CA GLY A 235 15.83 8.12 3.43
C GLY A 235 17.27 8.31 3.92
N ASN A 236 18.22 7.54 3.41
CA ASN A 236 19.64 7.60 3.78
C ASN A 236 20.49 8.41 2.78
N GLY A 237 19.89 8.95 1.71
CA GLY A 237 20.56 9.76 0.68
C GLY A 237 21.34 8.95 -0.35
N ILE A 238 21.32 7.63 -0.28
CA ILE A 238 21.99 6.75 -1.24
C ILE A 238 21.03 5.71 -1.79
N GLY A 239 21.31 5.21 -2.99
CA GLY A 239 20.66 4.02 -3.56
C GLY A 239 19.17 4.08 -3.66
N VAL A 240 18.51 3.03 -3.18
CA VAL A 240 17.11 2.71 -3.38
C VAL A 240 16.34 2.65 -2.05
N ALA A 241 15.02 2.82 -2.11
CA ALA A 241 14.13 2.67 -0.97
C ALA A 241 13.43 1.29 -1.01
N GLY A 242 13.53 0.51 0.06
CA GLY A 242 12.78 -0.73 0.23
C GLY A 242 11.33 -0.46 0.66
N ILE A 243 10.45 -1.43 0.44
CA ILE A 243 9.01 -1.32 0.76
C ILE A 243 8.78 -1.03 2.26
N VAL A 244 9.58 -1.64 3.13
CA VAL A 244 9.41 -1.51 4.58
C VAL A 244 10.68 -1.10 5.29
N ASN A 245 10.52 -0.32 6.36
CA ASN A 245 11.59 -0.05 7.31
C ASN A 245 11.65 -1.18 8.36
N ALA A 246 12.29 -2.30 8.00
CA ALA A 246 12.36 -3.52 8.81
C ALA A 246 13.80 -4.02 8.93
N ARG A 247 13.99 -5.04 9.75
CA ARG A 247 15.24 -5.78 9.90
C ARG A 247 15.30 -6.93 8.91
N ILE A 248 16.49 -7.24 8.43
CA ILE A 248 16.74 -8.31 7.44
C ILE A 248 17.39 -9.50 8.12
N MET A 249 16.88 -10.69 7.83
CA MET A 249 17.53 -11.96 8.11
C MET A 249 18.07 -12.54 6.80
N ALA A 250 19.38 -12.56 6.62
CA ALA A 250 20.05 -13.04 5.42
C ALA A 250 20.29 -14.55 5.50
N MET A 251 19.51 -15.34 4.75
CA MET A 251 19.52 -16.79 4.77
C MET A 251 20.12 -17.32 3.45
N GLY A 252 21.39 -17.69 3.47
CA GLY A 252 22.10 -18.15 2.27
C GLY A 252 21.92 -19.64 2.00
N CYS A 253 21.05 -20.00 1.06
CA CYS A 253 20.63 -21.37 0.76
C CYS A 253 21.10 -21.88 -0.62
N ALA A 254 22.06 -21.24 -1.26
CA ALA A 254 22.46 -21.62 -2.62
C ALA A 254 23.61 -22.62 -2.64
N THR A 255 23.55 -23.54 -3.59
CA THR A 255 24.65 -24.42 -3.97
C THR A 255 25.03 -24.20 -5.44
N TRP A 256 26.33 -24.33 -5.73
CA TRP A 256 26.83 -24.15 -7.08
C TRP A 256 26.75 -25.43 -7.91
N ASN A 257 26.09 -25.38 -9.05
CA ASN A 257 26.14 -26.44 -10.05
C ASN A 257 27.20 -26.12 -11.12
N SER A 258 28.33 -26.84 -11.09
CA SER A 258 29.42 -26.62 -12.00
C SER A 258 29.12 -27.08 -13.44
N GLY A 259 28.18 -27.96 -13.66
CA GLY A 259 27.76 -28.45 -14.97
C GLY A 259 26.99 -27.39 -15.78
N GLU A 260 26.19 -26.60 -15.10
CA GLU A 260 25.36 -25.55 -15.70
C GLU A 260 25.90 -24.15 -15.43
N SER A 261 26.94 -24.03 -14.61
CA SER A 261 27.53 -22.75 -14.20
C SER A 261 26.50 -21.82 -13.55
N GLU A 262 25.66 -22.36 -12.67
CA GLU A 262 24.51 -21.68 -12.06
C GLU A 262 24.42 -22.01 -10.56
N TYR A 263 23.79 -21.13 -9.78
CA TYR A 263 23.41 -21.38 -8.40
C TYR A 263 21.96 -21.89 -8.31
N TYR A 264 21.77 -22.91 -7.52
CA TYR A 264 20.46 -23.46 -7.19
C TYR A 264 20.16 -23.31 -5.69
N ILE A 265 18.94 -23.01 -5.37
CA ILE A 265 18.49 -22.99 -3.96
C ILE A 265 18.39 -24.42 -3.45
N CYS A 266 18.94 -24.64 -2.26
CA CYS A 266 18.83 -25.88 -1.52
C CYS A 266 18.39 -25.62 -0.08
N CYS A 267 18.00 -26.66 0.64
CA CYS A 267 17.78 -26.58 2.09
C CYS A 267 16.70 -25.55 2.51
N ALA A 268 15.69 -25.35 1.68
CA ALA A 268 14.62 -24.38 1.95
C ALA A 268 13.87 -24.69 3.26
N ALA A 269 13.58 -25.96 3.52
CA ALA A 269 12.93 -26.40 4.77
C ALA A 269 13.71 -26.00 6.02
N ASP A 270 15.04 -26.25 6.02
CA ASP A 270 15.90 -25.90 7.15
C ASP A 270 15.92 -24.39 7.37
N ALA A 271 15.99 -23.60 6.28
CA ALA A 271 16.04 -22.17 6.35
C ALA A 271 14.71 -21.56 6.82
N ILE A 272 13.56 -22.10 6.38
CA ILE A 272 12.24 -21.68 6.86
C ILE A 272 12.11 -21.94 8.36
N ASN A 273 12.43 -23.15 8.80
CA ASN A 273 12.37 -23.52 10.22
C ASN A 273 13.28 -22.64 11.07
N ASP A 274 14.49 -22.36 10.59
CA ASP A 274 15.44 -21.48 11.30
C ASP A 274 14.95 -20.03 11.31
N ALA A 275 14.39 -19.52 10.23
CA ALA A 275 13.80 -18.17 10.18
C ALA A 275 12.64 -18.02 11.19
N VAL A 276 11.73 -19.00 11.24
CA VAL A 276 10.63 -19.05 12.23
C VAL A 276 11.19 -19.07 13.66
N ALA A 277 12.13 -19.96 13.94
CA ALA A 277 12.74 -20.11 15.28
C ALA A 277 13.46 -18.84 15.73
N ASN A 278 13.98 -18.04 14.81
CA ASN A 278 14.69 -16.79 15.10
C ASN A 278 13.81 -15.53 14.90
N GLY A 279 12.49 -15.69 14.84
CA GLY A 279 11.53 -14.60 14.93
C GLY A 279 11.40 -13.79 13.66
N ALA A 280 11.36 -14.43 12.50
CA ALA A 280 10.88 -13.81 11.26
C ALA A 280 9.39 -13.47 11.38
N ASP A 281 8.98 -12.32 10.88
CA ASP A 281 7.56 -11.91 10.79
C ASP A 281 6.97 -12.24 9.41
N ALA A 282 7.81 -12.23 8.38
CA ALA A 282 7.52 -12.80 7.08
C ALA A 282 8.80 -13.38 6.44
N ILE A 283 8.62 -14.34 5.56
CA ILE A 283 9.69 -15.02 4.82
C ILE A 283 9.48 -14.78 3.33
N ASN A 284 10.52 -14.39 2.61
CA ASN A 284 10.53 -14.33 1.16
C ASN A 284 11.33 -15.48 0.58
N CYS A 285 10.70 -16.24 -0.33
CA CYS A 285 11.27 -17.30 -1.14
C CYS A 285 11.14 -16.89 -2.62
N SER A 286 12.17 -16.22 -3.16
CA SER A 286 12.20 -15.84 -4.58
C SER A 286 12.58 -17.02 -5.48
N PHE A 287 12.03 -18.17 -5.17
CA PHE A 287 12.15 -19.45 -5.88
C PHE A 287 10.86 -20.25 -5.65
N GLY A 288 10.72 -21.35 -6.30
CA GLY A 288 9.57 -22.23 -6.28
C GLY A 288 9.58 -23.03 -7.58
N ASN A 289 8.44 -23.55 -7.98
CA ASN A 289 8.28 -24.24 -9.26
C ASN A 289 8.92 -25.64 -9.33
N SER A 290 9.22 -26.23 -8.19
CA SER A 290 9.63 -27.65 -8.08
C SER A 290 8.62 -28.40 -7.22
N GLU A 291 8.61 -29.72 -7.35
CA GLU A 291 7.80 -30.59 -6.51
C GLU A 291 8.08 -30.32 -5.02
N LEU A 292 7.03 -30.12 -4.23
CA LEU A 292 7.14 -29.87 -2.80
C LEU A 292 7.58 -31.15 -2.08
N THR A 293 8.71 -31.10 -1.39
CA THR A 293 9.15 -32.24 -0.55
C THR A 293 8.38 -32.28 0.76
N GLY A 294 8.31 -33.46 1.40
CA GLY A 294 7.64 -33.58 2.70
C GLY A 294 8.24 -32.67 3.76
N SER A 295 9.57 -32.49 3.77
CA SER A 295 10.23 -31.56 4.72
C SER A 295 9.91 -30.10 4.47
N GLU A 296 9.69 -29.70 3.22
CA GLU A 296 9.25 -28.34 2.89
C GLU A 296 7.78 -28.12 3.28
N SER A 297 6.92 -29.12 3.06
CA SER A 297 5.53 -29.08 3.54
C SER A 297 5.48 -28.93 5.07
N ASP A 298 6.23 -29.73 5.81
CA ASP A 298 6.32 -29.64 7.28
C ASP A 298 6.82 -28.25 7.73
N ALA A 299 7.78 -27.67 7.01
CA ALA A 299 8.31 -26.34 7.32
C ALA A 299 7.28 -25.22 7.05
N LEU A 300 6.46 -25.36 6.00
CA LEU A 300 5.34 -24.45 5.72
C LEU A 300 4.25 -24.55 6.79
N ASP A 301 3.91 -25.77 7.23
CA ASP A 301 2.96 -26.00 8.34
C ASP A 301 3.48 -25.39 9.65
N ASN A 302 4.78 -25.50 9.90
CA ASN A 302 5.42 -24.88 11.06
C ASN A 302 5.35 -23.34 10.99
N ALA A 303 5.64 -22.75 9.82
CA ALA A 303 5.51 -21.31 9.60
C ALA A 303 4.06 -20.84 9.79
N GLN A 304 3.07 -21.59 9.27
CA GLN A 304 1.64 -21.34 9.49
C GLN A 304 1.29 -21.37 10.97
N SER A 305 1.70 -22.39 11.68
CA SER A 305 1.43 -22.56 13.12
C SER A 305 2.04 -21.43 13.95
N ALA A 306 3.20 -20.93 13.53
CA ALA A 306 3.87 -19.79 14.15
C ALA A 306 3.27 -18.42 13.72
N GLY A 307 2.37 -18.40 12.74
CA GLY A 307 1.78 -17.17 12.19
C GLY A 307 2.76 -16.34 11.34
N VAL A 308 3.78 -16.99 10.75
CA VAL A 308 4.77 -16.37 9.87
C VAL A 308 4.37 -16.58 8.41
N LEU A 309 4.09 -15.51 7.68
CA LEU A 309 3.70 -15.61 6.28
C LEU A 309 4.91 -15.94 5.40
N VAL A 310 4.78 -16.96 4.54
CA VAL A 310 5.77 -17.29 3.51
C VAL A 310 5.29 -16.77 2.17
N VAL A 311 6.08 -15.93 1.51
CA VAL A 311 5.79 -15.34 0.21
C VAL A 311 6.69 -15.96 -0.84
N VAL A 312 6.13 -16.43 -1.94
CA VAL A 312 6.82 -17.26 -2.94
C VAL A 312 6.62 -16.70 -4.34
N ALA A 313 7.66 -16.71 -5.14
CA ALA A 313 7.61 -16.35 -6.55
C ALA A 313 6.86 -17.42 -7.37
N ALA A 314 5.97 -17.01 -8.30
CA ALA A 314 5.18 -17.93 -9.10
C ALA A 314 5.99 -18.74 -10.14
N GLY A 315 7.21 -18.30 -10.48
CA GLY A 315 8.05 -18.87 -11.54
C GLY A 315 7.99 -18.06 -12.85
N ASN A 316 8.94 -18.35 -13.76
CA ASN A 316 9.21 -17.50 -14.90
C ASN A 316 9.17 -18.24 -16.26
N ASP A 317 8.36 -19.27 -16.39
CA ASP A 317 8.29 -20.13 -17.59
C ASP A 317 7.10 -19.79 -18.49
N GLY A 318 6.26 -18.80 -18.10
CA GLY A 318 5.04 -18.43 -18.81
C GLY A 318 4.00 -19.57 -18.82
N MET A 319 4.02 -20.45 -17.82
CA MET A 319 3.21 -21.66 -17.74
C MET A 319 1.97 -21.46 -16.89
N ASN A 320 0.90 -22.17 -17.27
CA ASN A 320 -0.23 -22.34 -16.37
C ASN A 320 0.10 -23.42 -15.33
N VAL A 321 0.26 -23.02 -14.07
CA VAL A 321 0.61 -23.92 -12.96
C VAL A 321 -0.48 -24.95 -12.67
N ASP A 322 -1.75 -24.69 -13.02
CA ASP A 322 -2.86 -25.65 -12.85
C ASP A 322 -2.73 -26.88 -13.75
N SER A 323 -1.96 -26.78 -14.83
CA SER A 323 -1.75 -27.87 -15.80
C SER A 323 -0.49 -28.69 -15.54
N SER A 324 0.31 -28.33 -14.56
CA SER A 324 1.52 -29.07 -14.20
C SER A 324 1.19 -30.23 -13.25
N PRO A 325 1.72 -31.44 -13.49
CA PRO A 325 1.53 -32.56 -12.57
C PRO A 325 2.26 -32.40 -11.23
N SER A 326 3.21 -31.46 -11.15
CA SER A 326 3.90 -31.07 -9.92
C SER A 326 3.81 -29.58 -9.77
N GLN A 327 2.79 -29.09 -9.06
CA GLN A 327 2.59 -27.64 -8.88
C GLN A 327 3.49 -27.07 -7.77
N GLY A 328 4.26 -27.90 -7.15
CA GLY A 328 5.26 -27.52 -6.17
C GLY A 328 4.64 -26.80 -4.98
N TRP A 329 5.23 -25.70 -4.60
CA TRP A 329 4.79 -24.90 -3.45
C TRP A 329 3.38 -24.31 -3.62
N ASN A 330 2.86 -24.29 -4.85
CA ASN A 330 1.51 -23.83 -5.18
C ASN A 330 0.42 -24.79 -4.66
N ASP A 331 0.75 -26.06 -4.38
CA ASP A 331 -0.20 -27.04 -3.84
C ASP A 331 -0.43 -26.88 -2.33
N HIS A 332 0.44 -26.12 -1.65
CA HIS A 332 0.29 -25.84 -0.23
C HIS A 332 -0.53 -24.56 -0.02
N SER A 333 -1.54 -24.60 0.84
CA SER A 333 -2.47 -23.47 1.03
C SER A 333 -1.87 -22.28 1.79
N TRP A 334 -0.75 -22.47 2.51
CA TRP A 334 -0.18 -21.43 3.34
C TRP A 334 0.64 -20.38 2.59
N PRO A 335 1.56 -20.73 1.67
CA PRO A 335 2.33 -19.73 0.96
C PRO A 335 1.42 -18.74 0.21
N LEU A 336 1.91 -17.51 0.05
CA LEU A 336 1.31 -16.50 -0.81
C LEU A 336 2.11 -16.44 -2.11
N ILE A 337 1.48 -16.81 -3.21
CA ILE A 337 2.12 -16.95 -4.52
C ILE A 337 1.98 -15.65 -5.32
N VAL A 338 3.10 -15.14 -5.84
CA VAL A 338 3.15 -13.81 -6.46
C VAL A 338 3.55 -13.88 -7.91
N SER A 339 2.67 -13.36 -8.79
CA SER A 339 2.94 -13.16 -10.22
C SER A 339 3.61 -11.80 -10.49
N ASN A 340 4.19 -11.65 -11.70
CA ASN A 340 5.02 -10.52 -12.09
C ASN A 340 4.30 -9.59 -13.07
N THR A 341 4.15 -8.30 -12.73
CA THR A 341 3.66 -7.26 -13.63
C THR A 341 4.76 -6.34 -14.15
N ARG A 342 4.44 -5.68 -15.27
CA ARG A 342 5.19 -4.57 -15.86
C ARG A 342 4.71 -3.23 -15.31
N ASP A 343 5.40 -2.16 -15.66
CA ASP A 343 5.03 -0.77 -15.37
C ASP A 343 3.71 -0.33 -16.02
N THR A 344 3.22 -1.09 -17.01
CA THR A 344 1.91 -0.92 -17.65
C THR A 344 0.79 -1.73 -16.98
N ASP A 345 1.05 -2.33 -15.83
CA ASP A 345 0.19 -3.27 -15.10
C ASP A 345 -0.06 -4.62 -15.82
N ALA A 346 0.40 -4.76 -17.05
CA ALA A 346 0.24 -6.02 -17.78
C ALA A 346 1.08 -7.14 -17.14
N LEU A 347 0.50 -8.33 -17.05
CA LEU A 347 1.25 -9.53 -16.66
C LEU A 347 2.46 -9.71 -17.59
N ASN A 348 3.63 -9.97 -17.01
CA ASN A 348 4.79 -10.29 -17.82
C ASN A 348 4.61 -11.66 -18.50
N ALA A 349 4.92 -11.76 -19.80
CA ALA A 349 4.72 -12.99 -20.56
C ALA A 349 5.52 -14.20 -20.02
N SER A 350 6.61 -13.96 -19.28
CA SER A 350 7.34 -15.03 -18.60
C SER A 350 6.75 -15.42 -17.26
N SER A 351 5.87 -14.61 -16.65
CA SER A 351 5.28 -14.96 -15.37
C SER A 351 4.43 -16.22 -15.49
N ASN A 352 4.61 -17.16 -14.57
CA ASN A 352 3.65 -18.23 -14.42
C ASN A 352 2.30 -17.66 -13.93
N PHE A 353 1.21 -18.36 -14.26
CA PHE A 353 -0.16 -17.99 -13.96
C PHE A 353 -0.98 -19.25 -13.62
N GLY A 354 -2.17 -19.09 -13.04
CA GLY A 354 -3.05 -20.20 -12.65
C GLY A 354 -3.85 -19.87 -11.38
N SER A 355 -4.70 -20.79 -10.96
CA SER A 355 -5.60 -20.61 -9.80
C SER A 355 -4.86 -20.44 -8.47
N ALA A 356 -3.61 -20.91 -8.41
CA ALA A 356 -2.73 -20.78 -7.23
C ALA A 356 -2.17 -19.35 -7.05
N ILE A 357 -2.26 -18.48 -8.05
CA ILE A 357 -1.79 -17.10 -7.89
C ILE A 357 -2.66 -16.38 -6.85
N ASP A 358 -2.01 -15.77 -5.87
CA ASP A 358 -2.67 -15.05 -4.81
C ASP A 358 -2.68 -13.54 -5.03
N LEU A 359 -1.55 -12.97 -5.49
CA LEU A 359 -1.38 -11.55 -5.79
C LEU A 359 -0.44 -11.36 -6.98
N ALA A 360 -0.55 -10.22 -7.62
CA ALA A 360 0.44 -9.71 -8.55
C ALA A 360 1.24 -8.57 -7.90
N ALA A 361 2.50 -8.38 -8.33
CA ALA A 361 3.33 -7.26 -7.91
C ALA A 361 4.33 -6.86 -9.00
N PRO A 362 4.93 -5.64 -8.92
CA PRO A 362 5.98 -5.20 -9.83
C PRO A 362 7.16 -6.15 -9.86
N GLY A 363 7.51 -6.67 -11.04
CA GLY A 363 8.61 -7.63 -11.16
C GLY A 363 9.43 -7.46 -12.44
N THR A 364 9.08 -6.49 -13.32
CA THR A 364 9.80 -6.25 -14.58
C THR A 364 10.57 -4.94 -14.50
N SER A 365 11.86 -4.96 -14.88
CA SER A 365 12.75 -3.79 -14.81
C SER A 365 12.78 -3.16 -13.41
N ILE A 366 12.98 -3.99 -12.41
CA ILE A 366 13.02 -3.56 -11.02
C ILE A 366 14.46 -3.22 -10.62
N LEU A 367 14.68 -1.97 -10.26
CA LEU A 367 15.94 -1.49 -9.72
C LEU A 367 16.07 -1.86 -8.25
N SER A 368 17.20 -2.49 -7.89
CA SER A 368 17.53 -2.79 -6.49
C SER A 368 19.03 -2.97 -6.30
N THR A 369 19.41 -3.25 -5.05
CA THR A 369 20.78 -3.47 -4.60
C THR A 369 21.38 -4.73 -5.24
N VAL A 370 22.66 -4.67 -5.63
CA VAL A 370 23.48 -5.84 -5.97
C VAL A 370 24.78 -5.75 -5.18
N SER A 371 25.51 -6.86 -5.07
CA SER A 371 26.71 -6.83 -4.24
C SER A 371 27.73 -5.79 -4.72
N THR A 372 28.51 -5.28 -3.80
CA THR A 372 29.54 -4.25 -4.06
C THR A 372 30.60 -4.64 -5.08
N ASN A 373 30.64 -5.91 -5.50
CA ASN A 373 31.54 -6.43 -6.53
C ASN A 373 30.78 -6.90 -7.80
N TYR A 374 29.52 -6.52 -7.96
CA TYR A 374 28.73 -6.89 -9.12
C TYR A 374 29.33 -6.33 -10.41
N SER A 375 29.49 -7.17 -11.43
CA SER A 375 30.06 -6.82 -12.73
C SER A 375 29.16 -7.21 -13.91
N GLY A 376 27.89 -7.50 -13.64
CA GLY A 376 26.92 -7.91 -14.66
C GLY A 376 26.51 -6.78 -15.60
N ALA A 377 25.79 -7.12 -16.66
CA ALA A 377 25.18 -6.16 -17.56
C ALA A 377 24.22 -5.24 -16.77
N ASN A 378 24.21 -3.96 -17.12
CA ASN A 378 23.43 -2.92 -16.43
C ASN A 378 23.91 -2.57 -15.00
N ALA A 379 25.12 -2.98 -14.61
CA ALA A 379 25.73 -2.53 -13.36
C ALA A 379 25.83 -1.01 -13.35
N ASN A 380 25.27 -0.39 -12.30
CA ASN A 380 25.39 1.03 -12.03
C ASN A 380 25.75 1.20 -10.54
N GLY A 381 27.04 1.11 -10.26
CA GLY A 381 27.52 0.99 -8.89
C GLY A 381 27.06 -0.32 -8.25
N ASN A 382 26.48 -0.22 -7.07
CA ASN A 382 25.96 -1.36 -6.30
C ASN A 382 24.46 -1.63 -6.56
N TYR A 383 23.93 -1.23 -7.73
CA TYR A 383 22.51 -1.33 -8.09
C TYR A 383 22.36 -1.82 -9.52
N SER A 384 21.30 -2.58 -9.79
CA SER A 384 21.01 -3.11 -11.13
C SER A 384 19.51 -3.35 -11.31
N TYR A 385 19.08 -3.46 -12.57
CA TYR A 385 17.71 -3.83 -12.93
C TYR A 385 17.62 -5.33 -13.18
N PHE A 386 16.70 -6.00 -12.49
CA PHE A 386 16.39 -7.41 -12.71
C PHE A 386 14.91 -7.57 -13.09
N ASN A 387 14.58 -8.75 -13.67
CA ASN A 387 13.24 -9.13 -14.07
C ASN A 387 12.89 -10.50 -13.49
N GLY A 388 11.64 -10.70 -13.13
CA GLY A 388 11.11 -11.99 -12.72
C GLY A 388 10.09 -11.89 -11.57
N THR A 389 9.36 -12.96 -11.37
CA THR A 389 8.53 -13.16 -10.18
C THR A 389 9.35 -13.09 -8.88
N SER A 390 10.66 -13.37 -8.99
CA SER A 390 11.65 -13.16 -7.92
C SER A 390 11.78 -11.70 -7.47
N MET A 391 11.42 -10.72 -8.30
CA MET A 391 11.40 -9.30 -7.95
C MET A 391 10.02 -8.86 -7.49
N ALA A 392 8.98 -9.58 -7.88
CA ALA A 392 7.61 -9.34 -7.44
C ALA A 392 7.39 -9.80 -5.98
N SER A 393 7.82 -11.00 -5.64
CA SER A 393 7.61 -11.58 -4.30
C SER A 393 8.16 -10.71 -3.15
N PRO A 394 9.36 -10.08 -3.23
CA PRO A 394 9.86 -9.24 -2.13
C PRO A 394 9.09 -7.92 -1.95
N HIS A 395 8.38 -7.41 -2.97
CA HIS A 395 7.42 -6.31 -2.77
C HIS A 395 6.31 -6.74 -1.81
N VAL A 396 5.78 -7.95 -2.00
CA VAL A 396 4.72 -8.51 -1.14
C VAL A 396 5.27 -8.88 0.24
N ALA A 397 6.46 -9.44 0.34
CA ALA A 397 7.08 -9.79 1.63
C ALA A 397 7.38 -8.52 2.47
N GLY A 398 7.88 -7.45 1.83
CA GLY A 398 8.04 -6.15 2.46
C GLY A 398 6.70 -5.56 2.93
N ALA A 399 5.67 -5.67 2.08
CA ALA A 399 4.31 -5.24 2.41
C ALA A 399 3.73 -6.04 3.60
N ALA A 400 3.98 -7.35 3.65
CA ALA A 400 3.58 -8.21 4.76
C ALA A 400 4.16 -7.72 6.10
N VAL A 401 5.46 -7.42 6.11
CA VAL A 401 6.13 -6.88 7.32
C VAL A 401 5.64 -5.47 7.64
N LEU A 402 5.34 -4.64 6.63
CA LEU A 402 4.74 -3.32 6.86
C LEU A 402 3.37 -3.43 7.54
N VAL A 403 2.49 -4.31 7.06
CA VAL A 403 1.19 -4.60 7.68
C VAL A 403 1.37 -5.08 9.12
N LYS A 404 2.28 -6.05 9.34
CA LYS A 404 2.63 -6.54 10.68
C LYS A 404 3.04 -5.40 11.61
N SER A 405 3.90 -4.50 11.13
CA SER A 405 4.45 -3.39 11.91
C SER A 405 3.41 -2.34 12.33
N MET A 406 2.24 -2.32 11.72
CA MET A 406 1.15 -1.42 12.12
C MET A 406 0.59 -1.80 13.50
N ASN A 407 0.47 -3.10 13.78
CA ASN A 407 -0.03 -3.58 15.07
C ASN A 407 0.54 -4.96 15.40
N PRO A 408 1.83 -5.05 15.81
CA PRO A 408 2.56 -6.32 15.92
C PRO A 408 1.95 -7.34 16.87
N SER A 409 1.28 -6.87 17.92
CA SER A 409 0.66 -7.75 18.93
C SER A 409 -0.66 -8.37 18.48
N ARG A 410 -1.30 -7.83 17.44
CA ARG A 410 -2.65 -8.22 17.02
C ARG A 410 -2.76 -8.77 15.61
N ILE A 411 -1.71 -8.64 14.81
CA ILE A 411 -1.68 -9.09 13.41
C ILE A 411 -0.70 -10.25 13.29
N ASN A 412 -1.16 -11.39 12.78
CA ASN A 412 -0.35 -12.58 12.45
C ASN A 412 -0.41 -12.88 10.94
N GLY A 413 0.24 -13.95 10.49
CA GLY A 413 0.36 -14.29 9.09
C GLY A 413 -0.97 -14.42 8.34
N SER A 414 -2.00 -15.02 8.94
CA SER A 414 -3.33 -15.13 8.33
C SER A 414 -3.98 -13.75 8.17
N ALA A 415 -3.86 -12.90 9.20
CA ALA A 415 -4.35 -11.53 9.15
C ALA A 415 -3.61 -10.69 8.10
N ILE A 416 -2.29 -10.88 7.98
CA ILE A 416 -1.49 -10.21 6.95
C ILE A 416 -2.00 -10.59 5.56
N LYS A 417 -2.20 -11.89 5.31
CA LYS A 417 -2.69 -12.42 4.02
C LYS A 417 -4.04 -11.80 3.65
N ASP A 418 -5.01 -11.77 4.57
CA ASP A 418 -6.31 -11.13 4.36
C ASP A 418 -6.19 -9.61 4.13
N CYS A 419 -5.38 -8.91 4.90
CA CYS A 419 -5.15 -7.48 4.71
C CYS A 419 -4.58 -7.16 3.32
N LEU A 420 -3.61 -7.94 2.84
CA LEU A 420 -3.01 -7.77 1.53
C LEU A 420 -4.03 -8.00 0.40
N TYR A 421 -4.90 -9.01 0.52
CA TYR A 421 -5.96 -9.26 -0.45
C TYR A 421 -6.97 -8.12 -0.53
N ARG A 422 -7.42 -7.62 0.64
CA ARG A 422 -8.35 -6.48 0.72
C ARG A 422 -7.78 -5.17 0.21
N MET A 423 -6.48 -4.99 0.29
CA MET A 423 -5.82 -3.79 -0.25
C MET A 423 -5.53 -3.89 -1.74
N ALA A 424 -5.54 -5.09 -2.33
CA ALA A 424 -5.19 -5.29 -3.73
C ALA A 424 -6.11 -4.52 -4.69
N GLU A 425 -5.55 -4.02 -5.77
CA GLU A 425 -6.30 -3.43 -6.89
C GLU A 425 -6.73 -4.54 -7.83
N ASP A 426 -8.02 -4.76 -7.96
CA ASP A 426 -8.59 -5.78 -8.84
C ASP A 426 -8.26 -5.47 -10.30
N LEU A 427 -7.39 -6.27 -10.90
CA LEU A 427 -6.99 -6.19 -12.29
C LEU A 427 -7.39 -7.48 -13.03
N GLY A 428 -7.68 -7.35 -14.30
CA GLY A 428 -8.09 -8.48 -15.14
C GLY A 428 -9.57 -8.79 -15.03
N ALA A 429 -9.94 -10.04 -14.75
CA ALA A 429 -11.33 -10.43 -14.53
C ALA A 429 -11.73 -10.07 -13.09
N ALA A 430 -12.97 -9.62 -12.91
CA ALA A 430 -13.45 -9.20 -11.59
C ALA A 430 -13.33 -10.32 -10.54
N GLY A 431 -12.75 -9.99 -9.39
CA GLY A 431 -12.44 -10.90 -8.30
C GLY A 431 -11.14 -11.69 -8.53
N LYS A 432 -10.93 -12.79 -7.80
CA LYS A 432 -9.71 -13.59 -7.96
C LYS A 432 -9.64 -14.22 -9.36
N ASP A 433 -8.57 -13.93 -10.09
CA ASP A 433 -8.31 -14.49 -11.42
C ASP A 433 -6.95 -15.23 -11.49
N THR A 434 -6.68 -15.88 -12.63
CA THR A 434 -5.49 -16.71 -12.80
C THR A 434 -4.21 -15.93 -13.10
N SER A 435 -4.28 -14.63 -13.40
CA SER A 435 -3.13 -13.80 -13.78
C SER A 435 -2.66 -12.94 -12.62
N TYR A 436 -3.60 -12.32 -11.93
CA TYR A 436 -3.33 -11.33 -10.88
C TYR A 436 -3.74 -11.83 -9.49
N GLY A 437 -4.32 -13.03 -9.38
CA GLY A 437 -4.87 -13.52 -8.12
C GLY A 437 -6.00 -12.62 -7.61
N ASN A 438 -5.88 -12.11 -6.38
CA ASN A 438 -6.81 -11.13 -5.81
C ASN A 438 -6.54 -9.69 -6.31
N GLY A 439 -5.55 -9.49 -7.19
CA GLY A 439 -5.20 -8.20 -7.78
C GLY A 439 -3.74 -7.79 -7.59
N LEU A 440 -3.41 -6.58 -8.02
CA LEU A 440 -2.09 -5.98 -7.87
C LEU A 440 -1.93 -5.41 -6.45
N LEU A 441 -0.82 -5.74 -5.81
CA LEU A 441 -0.45 -5.21 -4.49
C LEU A 441 -0.65 -3.70 -4.40
N GLN A 442 -1.36 -3.25 -3.35
CA GLN A 442 -1.52 -1.85 -2.99
C GLN A 442 -1.34 -1.66 -1.48
N LEU A 443 -0.81 -0.51 -1.07
CA LEU A 443 -0.58 -0.16 0.33
C LEU A 443 -1.37 1.10 0.70
N TRP A 444 -2.68 0.96 0.88
CA TRP A 444 -3.57 2.09 1.16
C TRP A 444 -3.31 2.69 2.55
N PRO A 445 -2.91 3.98 2.67
CA PRO A 445 -2.65 4.62 3.96
C PRO A 445 -3.84 4.59 4.91
N SER A 446 -5.06 4.70 4.38
CA SER A 446 -6.29 4.64 5.18
C SER A 446 -6.48 3.29 5.85
N PHE A 447 -6.18 2.20 5.14
CA PHE A 447 -6.26 0.84 5.68
C PHE A 447 -5.20 0.62 6.75
N LEU A 448 -3.93 0.96 6.45
CA LEU A 448 -2.81 0.84 7.39
C LEU A 448 -3.03 1.68 8.66
N SER A 449 -3.55 2.91 8.54
CA SER A 449 -3.89 3.75 9.69
C SER A 449 -4.97 3.11 10.57
N THR A 450 -5.96 2.45 9.95
CA THR A 450 -7.01 1.74 10.69
C THR A 450 -6.46 0.56 11.47
N LEU A 451 -5.58 -0.23 10.86
CA LEU A 451 -4.90 -1.34 11.55
C LEU A 451 -4.08 -0.86 12.74
N LYS A 452 -3.34 0.24 12.57
CA LYS A 452 -2.49 0.83 13.61
C LYS A 452 -3.29 1.29 14.82
N GLU A 453 -4.46 1.88 14.60
CA GLU A 453 -5.29 2.46 15.66
C GLU A 453 -6.22 1.42 16.34
N ALA A 454 -6.23 0.17 15.88
CA ALA A 454 -7.11 -0.86 16.40
C ALA A 454 -6.68 -1.35 17.78
N ASP A 455 -7.52 -1.15 18.79
CA ASP A 455 -7.38 -1.77 20.12
C ASP A 455 -7.96 -3.19 20.14
N ALA A 456 -8.96 -3.46 19.31
CA ALA A 456 -9.51 -4.79 19.08
C ALA A 456 -10.23 -4.89 17.73
N PHE A 457 -10.30 -6.10 17.20
CA PHE A 457 -11.08 -6.43 16.01
C PHE A 457 -12.36 -7.17 16.39
N VAL A 458 -13.44 -6.91 15.67
CA VAL A 458 -14.74 -7.55 15.83
C VAL A 458 -15.19 -8.12 14.49
N ASN A 459 -15.47 -9.41 14.46
CA ASN A 459 -16.03 -10.10 13.30
C ASN A 459 -17.14 -11.06 13.76
N PRO A 460 -18.39 -10.83 13.41
CA PRO A 460 -19.52 -11.64 13.88
C PRO A 460 -19.57 -13.04 13.28
N ASP A 461 -18.93 -13.27 12.12
CA ASP A 461 -18.85 -14.60 11.51
C ASP A 461 -17.83 -15.52 12.16
N PHE A 462 -17.08 -14.99 13.13
CA PHE A 462 -16.00 -15.72 13.77
C PHE A 462 -16.51 -16.63 14.89
N ASN A 463 -16.55 -17.93 14.66
CA ASN A 463 -17.16 -18.94 15.52
C ASN A 463 -16.14 -19.80 16.31
N PHE A 464 -15.05 -19.22 16.77
CA PHE A 464 -14.06 -19.92 17.61
C PHE A 464 -14.36 -19.79 19.12
N ILE A 465 -13.87 -20.75 19.90
CA ILE A 465 -14.11 -20.79 21.35
C ILE A 465 -13.28 -19.72 22.11
N VAL A 466 -12.17 -19.25 21.53
CA VAL A 466 -11.27 -18.26 22.16
C VAL A 466 -11.28 -16.97 21.35
N HIS A 467 -11.71 -15.88 22.00
CA HIS A 467 -11.74 -14.53 21.41
C HIS A 467 -10.74 -13.64 22.14
N THR A 468 -9.66 -13.25 21.49
CA THR A 468 -8.59 -12.40 22.05
C THR A 468 -8.63 -10.97 21.57
N GLY A 469 -9.52 -10.64 20.63
CA GLY A 469 -9.60 -9.33 19.98
C GLY A 469 -8.47 -9.04 19.01
N THR A 470 -7.69 -10.05 18.62
CA THR A 470 -6.73 -9.95 17.50
C THR A 470 -7.47 -10.04 16.17
N TYR A 471 -6.80 -9.71 15.08
CA TYR A 471 -7.40 -9.80 13.74
C TYR A 471 -7.84 -11.24 13.40
N THR A 472 -7.02 -12.23 13.75
CA THR A 472 -7.28 -13.65 13.48
C THR A 472 -8.26 -14.28 14.49
N PHE A 473 -8.28 -13.79 15.73
CA PHE A 473 -9.21 -14.22 16.77
C PHE A 473 -10.01 -13.02 17.29
N PRO A 474 -10.82 -12.38 16.42
CA PRO A 474 -11.58 -11.20 16.78
C PRO A 474 -12.69 -11.54 17.77
N TYR A 475 -13.22 -10.53 18.43
CA TYR A 475 -14.47 -10.68 19.17
C TYR A 475 -15.64 -10.88 18.20
N ASN A 476 -16.56 -11.77 18.54
CA ASN A 476 -17.74 -12.03 17.70
C ASN A 476 -18.88 -11.02 17.93
N THR A 477 -18.81 -10.19 18.95
CA THR A 477 -19.77 -9.13 19.21
C THR A 477 -19.09 -7.86 19.70
N ILE A 478 -19.73 -6.71 19.45
CA ILE A 478 -19.28 -5.43 20.00
C ILE A 478 -19.30 -5.47 21.54
N ALA A 479 -20.30 -6.11 22.15
CA ALA A 479 -20.40 -6.25 23.60
C ALA A 479 -19.21 -7.01 24.19
N SER A 480 -18.81 -8.14 23.60
CA SER A 480 -17.63 -8.90 24.05
C SER A 480 -16.33 -8.12 23.87
N ALA A 481 -16.21 -7.35 22.80
CA ALA A 481 -15.06 -6.48 22.59
C ALA A 481 -14.99 -5.35 23.63
N ILE A 482 -16.12 -4.74 23.96
CA ILE A 482 -16.21 -3.72 25.02
C ILE A 482 -15.80 -4.30 26.38
N ALA A 483 -16.24 -5.52 26.71
CA ALA A 483 -15.88 -6.18 27.96
C ALA A 483 -14.40 -6.57 28.03
N GLY A 484 -13.80 -6.93 26.90
CA GLY A 484 -12.41 -7.40 26.81
C GLY A 484 -11.36 -6.31 26.64
N THR A 485 -11.74 -5.04 26.51
CA THR A 485 -10.81 -3.94 26.25
C THR A 485 -10.96 -2.79 27.24
N ALA A 486 -9.95 -1.92 27.40
CA ALA A 486 -10.00 -0.78 28.31
C ALA A 486 -10.91 0.36 27.79
N SER A 487 -11.29 1.30 28.65
CA SER A 487 -12.06 2.50 28.26
C SER A 487 -11.24 3.41 27.32
N GLY A 488 -11.92 4.13 26.42
CA GLY A 488 -11.28 5.01 25.42
C GLY A 488 -10.74 4.29 24.18
N ARG A 489 -11.14 3.06 23.94
CA ARG A 489 -10.67 2.12 22.91
C ARG A 489 -11.19 2.41 21.51
N THR A 490 -10.44 1.94 20.52
CA THR A 490 -10.89 1.84 19.12
C THR A 490 -11.18 0.39 18.77
N LEU A 491 -12.42 0.09 18.42
CA LEU A 491 -12.85 -1.22 17.93
C LEU A 491 -12.97 -1.16 16.40
N VAL A 492 -12.28 -2.04 15.70
CA VAL A 492 -12.37 -2.16 14.25
C VAL A 492 -13.36 -3.27 13.92
N LEU A 493 -14.41 -2.92 13.18
CA LEU A 493 -15.48 -3.80 12.77
C LEU A 493 -15.20 -4.33 11.37
N ASN A 494 -15.23 -5.64 11.21
CA ASN A 494 -15.10 -6.30 9.92
C ASN A 494 -16.49 -6.48 9.30
N GLY A 495 -16.70 -6.01 8.09
CA GLY A 495 -17.96 -6.04 7.36
C GLY A 495 -18.15 -7.25 6.44
N GLY A 496 -17.44 -8.35 6.65
CA GLY A 496 -17.52 -9.51 5.77
C GLY A 496 -16.71 -9.32 4.46
N SER A 497 -16.38 -10.42 3.80
CA SER A 497 -15.52 -10.44 2.60
C SER A 497 -16.28 -10.29 1.27
N ASP A 498 -17.61 -10.17 1.32
CA ASP A 498 -18.49 -10.23 0.13
C ASP A 498 -19.14 -8.88 -0.25
N ASN A 499 -18.64 -7.76 0.31
CA ASN A 499 -19.23 -6.43 0.14
C ASN A 499 -20.70 -6.32 0.58
N SER A 500 -21.24 -7.28 1.33
CA SER A 500 -22.56 -7.16 1.91
C SER A 500 -22.57 -6.23 3.13
N ASP A 501 -23.64 -5.45 3.29
CA ASP A 501 -23.83 -4.63 4.50
C ASP A 501 -23.90 -5.54 5.73
N TYR A 502 -22.90 -5.42 6.62
CA TYR A 502 -22.89 -6.21 7.83
C TYR A 502 -23.69 -5.52 8.93
N HIS A 503 -24.70 -6.21 9.46
CA HIS A 503 -25.58 -5.68 10.50
C HIS A 503 -25.17 -6.16 11.88
N TYR A 504 -24.63 -5.27 12.69
CA TYR A 504 -24.42 -5.53 14.11
C TYR A 504 -25.68 -5.20 14.90
N PRO A 505 -26.12 -6.06 15.85
CA PRO A 505 -27.22 -5.73 16.74
C PRO A 505 -27.00 -4.42 17.47
N ALA A 506 -28.08 -3.69 17.76
CA ALA A 506 -28.02 -2.47 18.55
C ALA A 506 -27.35 -2.73 19.92
N GLN A 507 -26.39 -1.88 20.28
CA GLN A 507 -25.62 -2.00 21.52
C GLN A 507 -25.65 -0.69 22.29
N THR A 508 -25.81 -0.80 23.63
CA THR A 508 -25.62 0.34 24.52
C THR A 508 -24.13 0.44 24.89
N ILE A 509 -23.48 1.53 24.48
CA ILE A 509 -22.07 1.79 24.78
C ILE A 509 -22.02 2.78 25.93
N SER A 510 -21.73 2.30 27.14
CA SER A 510 -21.71 3.11 28.39
C SER A 510 -20.35 3.73 28.71
N SER A 511 -19.31 3.41 27.93
CA SER A 511 -17.95 3.96 28.10
C SER A 511 -17.44 4.53 26.78
N PRO A 512 -16.54 5.52 26.80
CA PRO A 512 -15.94 6.07 25.58
C PRO A 512 -15.39 4.95 24.71
N THR A 513 -15.87 4.84 23.46
CA THR A 513 -15.48 3.80 22.50
C THR A 513 -15.58 4.39 21.10
N THR A 514 -14.52 4.28 20.32
CA THR A 514 -14.52 4.62 18.90
C THR A 514 -14.82 3.35 18.11
N LEU A 515 -15.82 3.40 17.23
CA LEU A 515 -16.13 2.31 16.30
C LEU A 515 -15.65 2.72 14.90
N ARG A 516 -14.91 1.84 14.24
CA ARG A 516 -14.46 2.00 12.85
C ARG A 516 -14.79 0.75 12.06
N ALA A 517 -15.26 0.91 10.83
CA ALA A 517 -15.25 -0.17 9.84
C ALA A 517 -13.88 -0.26 9.18
N LEU A 518 -13.50 -1.43 8.68
CA LEU A 518 -12.42 -1.52 7.71
C LEU A 518 -12.80 -0.70 6.46
N PRO A 519 -11.85 -0.03 5.80
CA PRO A 519 -12.14 0.89 4.69
C PRO A 519 -12.89 0.28 3.50
N ASP A 520 -12.78 -1.02 3.31
CA ASP A 520 -13.46 -1.82 2.29
C ASP A 520 -14.79 -2.42 2.75
N SER A 521 -15.21 -2.12 3.98
CA SER A 521 -16.36 -2.74 4.62
C SER A 521 -17.50 -1.75 4.83
N SER A 522 -18.73 -2.19 4.60
CA SER A 522 -19.94 -1.51 5.01
C SER A 522 -20.48 -2.12 6.31
N VAL A 523 -20.65 -1.32 7.35
CA VAL A 523 -21.11 -1.74 8.67
C VAL A 523 -22.30 -0.92 9.12
N VAL A 524 -23.41 -1.59 9.42
CA VAL A 524 -24.62 -0.95 9.97
C VAL A 524 -24.83 -1.41 11.40
N ILE A 525 -24.95 -0.46 12.34
CA ILE A 525 -25.20 -0.74 13.75
C ILE A 525 -26.61 -0.29 14.11
N GLY A 526 -27.39 -1.19 14.73
CA GLY A 526 -28.69 -0.84 15.26
C GLY A 526 -29.88 -0.94 14.31
N LYS A 527 -29.74 -1.62 13.16
CA LYS A 527 -30.91 -2.08 12.41
C LYS A 527 -31.35 -3.47 12.85
N PRO A 528 -32.66 -3.73 12.88
CA PRO A 528 -33.19 -5.03 13.24
C PRO A 528 -32.82 -6.12 12.21
#